data_2153d34b1f6954f0e62f1f9ba04f0685
#
_entry.id   2153d34b1f6954f0e62f1f9ba04f0685
#
_cell.length_a   1.000
_cell.length_b   1.000
_cell.length_c   1.000
_cell.angle_alpha   90.00
_cell.angle_beta   90.00
_cell.angle_gamma   90.00
#
_symmetry.space_group_name_H-M   'P 1'
#
loop_
_entity.id
_entity.type
_entity.pdbx_description
1 polymer ?
#
loop_
_entity_poly.entity_id
_entity_poly.type
_entity_poly.pdbx_seq_one_letter_code
_entity_poly.pdbx_strand_id
1 'polypeptide(L)'
;MEPKIFLRSGTPNDDNREYLPEAIKGSDMVVNENGNNSIPYPAGLEEHHGVIVDDGEPDTWYVYVPQSYRPKKKTPLIFGMHGGLMTGWGHAVYTSWTMVADREGFICVFPNAHRDRMWQVDGIRDYEPAEESSDSRDAQRCMTHDTKMVFALIEQMKVRFNIDEERIFMQGMSAGNFMTGQFARQHGQILAGAAGSGGPCRLKLLFHDDGTVINRAGPVAVWQSRPEKNGLPPKADYNESLINKYNRFYWMKVNECDPIPEIRILGEDNMAFYRGKRAPLTYVDIKNRDHGQALDEAFLYWDYFFSG
;
A
#
# COMPACT_ATOMS: atom_id res chain seq x y z
N MET A 1 -3.95 -22.28 -6.24
CA MET A 1 -5.36 -22.36 -5.76
C MET A 1 -6.13 -21.27 -6.49
N GLU A 2 -7.22 -21.55 -7.15
CA GLU A 2 -8.00 -20.48 -7.75
C GLU A 2 -8.62 -19.62 -6.66
N PRO A 3 -8.52 -18.29 -6.77
CA PRO A 3 -9.04 -17.41 -5.75
C PRO A 3 -10.56 -17.47 -5.67
N LYS A 4 -11.06 -17.46 -4.46
CA LYS A 4 -12.50 -17.52 -4.16
C LYS A 4 -13.20 -16.15 -4.19
N ILE A 5 -12.45 -15.10 -4.49
CA ILE A 5 -12.92 -13.72 -4.39
C ILE A 5 -12.97 -13.09 -5.77
N PHE A 6 -14.10 -12.50 -6.11
CA PHE A 6 -14.25 -11.67 -7.30
C PHE A 6 -14.09 -10.21 -6.94
N LEU A 7 -13.24 -9.50 -7.65
CA LEU A 7 -13.37 -8.06 -7.75
C LEU A 7 -14.57 -7.74 -8.62
N ARG A 8 -15.55 -7.09 -8.04
CA ARG A 8 -16.62 -6.49 -8.82
C ARG A 8 -16.26 -5.09 -9.22
N SER A 9 -16.72 -4.71 -10.38
CA SER A 9 -16.70 -3.33 -10.80
C SER A 9 -17.49 -2.45 -9.87
N GLY A 10 -16.94 -1.29 -9.61
CA GLY A 10 -17.61 -0.28 -8.83
C GLY A 10 -17.49 -0.45 -7.33
N THR A 11 -18.26 0.35 -6.64
CA THR A 11 -18.35 0.38 -5.19
C THR A 11 -19.29 -0.70 -4.69
N PRO A 12 -18.96 -1.46 -3.64
CA PRO A 12 -19.90 -2.39 -3.01
C PRO A 12 -21.17 -1.68 -2.59
N ASN A 13 -22.31 -2.24 -2.95
CA ASN A 13 -23.64 -1.80 -2.57
C ASN A 13 -24.54 -3.04 -2.37
N ASP A 14 -25.81 -2.84 -2.08
CA ASP A 14 -26.74 -3.96 -1.82
C ASP A 14 -26.87 -4.91 -3.00
N ASP A 15 -26.77 -4.39 -4.25
CA ASP A 15 -26.94 -5.20 -5.47
C ASP A 15 -25.73 -6.10 -5.76
N ASN A 16 -24.54 -5.77 -5.24
CA ASN A 16 -23.31 -6.50 -5.50
C ASN A 16 -22.64 -7.09 -4.26
N ARG A 17 -23.30 -7.05 -3.09
CA ARG A 17 -22.78 -7.63 -1.84
C ARG A 17 -22.45 -9.12 -1.93
N GLU A 18 -23.12 -9.87 -2.76
CA GLU A 18 -22.90 -11.30 -2.95
C GLU A 18 -21.48 -11.66 -3.39
N TYR A 19 -20.77 -10.70 -3.99
CA TYR A 19 -19.39 -10.87 -4.46
C TYR A 19 -18.33 -10.53 -3.43
N LEU A 20 -18.74 -9.97 -2.29
CA LEU A 20 -17.82 -9.67 -1.20
C LEU A 20 -17.42 -10.95 -0.44
N PRO A 21 -16.23 -10.97 0.16
CA PRO A 21 -15.85 -12.05 1.07
C PRO A 21 -16.88 -12.25 2.18
N GLU A 22 -17.10 -13.49 2.60
CA GLU A 22 -18.06 -13.81 3.67
C GLU A 22 -17.80 -13.06 4.97
N ALA A 23 -16.51 -12.81 5.31
CA ALA A 23 -16.15 -12.03 6.46
C ALA A 23 -16.70 -10.60 6.41
N ILE A 24 -16.73 -9.99 5.22
CA ILE A 24 -17.29 -8.65 5.03
C ILE A 24 -18.82 -8.71 5.04
N LYS A 25 -19.42 -9.68 4.36
CA LYS A 25 -20.88 -9.88 4.34
C LYS A 25 -21.46 -10.09 5.74
N GLY A 26 -20.75 -10.83 6.58
CA GLY A 26 -21.15 -11.11 7.96
C GLY A 26 -20.87 -9.97 8.94
N SER A 27 -20.28 -8.84 8.48
CA SER A 27 -20.00 -7.68 9.30
C SER A 27 -21.06 -6.58 9.14
N ASP A 28 -21.13 -5.68 10.12
CA ASP A 28 -21.97 -4.47 10.07
C ASP A 28 -21.29 -3.38 9.21
N MET A 29 -20.87 -3.71 8.01
CA MET A 29 -20.19 -2.76 7.13
C MET A 29 -21.09 -1.60 6.72
N VAL A 30 -20.53 -0.42 6.63
CA VAL A 30 -21.19 0.76 6.08
C VAL A 30 -20.86 0.87 4.60
N VAL A 31 -21.89 1.00 3.78
CA VAL A 31 -21.77 1.17 2.32
C VAL A 31 -22.31 2.54 1.93
N ASN A 32 -21.48 3.31 1.24
CA ASN A 32 -21.83 4.65 0.75
C ASN A 32 -21.77 4.69 -0.78
N GLU A 33 -22.62 5.47 -1.40
CA GLU A 33 -22.68 5.64 -2.87
C GLU A 33 -21.37 6.18 -3.46
N ASN A 34 -20.62 6.96 -2.67
CA ASN A 34 -19.33 7.54 -3.08
C ASN A 34 -18.12 6.62 -2.86
N GLY A 35 -18.32 5.38 -2.38
CA GLY A 35 -17.25 4.41 -2.17
C GLY A 35 -16.49 4.53 -0.86
N ASN A 36 -16.88 5.43 0.04
CA ASN A 36 -16.29 5.52 1.38
C ASN A 36 -16.91 4.47 2.31
N ASN A 37 -16.68 3.21 1.97
CA ASN A 37 -17.17 2.08 2.75
C ASN A 37 -16.25 1.84 3.95
N SER A 38 -16.80 1.29 5.01
CA SER A 38 -16.04 0.92 6.20
C SER A 38 -16.52 -0.37 6.82
N ILE A 39 -15.61 -1.08 7.45
CA ILE A 39 -15.93 -2.19 8.35
C ILE A 39 -16.21 -1.64 9.75
N PRO A 40 -16.86 -2.42 10.65
CA PRO A 40 -16.95 -2.06 12.05
C PRO A 40 -15.56 -1.83 12.67
N TYR A 41 -15.50 -1.01 13.71
CA TYR A 41 -14.26 -0.78 14.45
C TYR A 41 -13.67 -2.12 14.95
N PRO A 42 -12.42 -2.46 14.61
CA PRO A 42 -11.82 -3.70 15.04
C PRO A 42 -11.53 -3.66 16.55
N ALA A 43 -12.14 -4.57 17.33
CA ALA A 43 -12.07 -4.58 18.79
C ALA A 43 -10.63 -4.71 19.35
N GLY A 44 -9.67 -5.19 18.54
CA GLY A 44 -8.26 -5.32 18.94
C GLY A 44 -7.34 -4.22 18.39
N LEU A 45 -7.89 -3.15 17.81
CA LEU A 45 -7.06 -2.06 17.30
C LEU A 45 -6.60 -1.16 18.45
N GLU A 46 -5.30 -1.13 18.71
CA GLU A 46 -4.68 -0.34 19.77
C GLU A 46 -4.10 0.96 19.22
N GLU A 47 -4.44 2.08 19.85
CA GLU A 47 -3.85 3.38 19.54
C GLU A 47 -2.59 3.61 20.39
N HIS A 48 -1.54 4.09 19.76
CA HIS A 48 -0.26 4.41 20.39
C HIS A 48 0.16 5.83 20.06
N HIS A 49 0.83 6.46 21.03
CA HIS A 49 1.40 7.79 20.90
C HIS A 49 2.83 7.79 21.45
N GLY A 50 3.70 8.56 20.86
CA GLY A 50 5.05 8.74 21.39
C GLY A 50 6.02 9.36 20.39
N VAL A 51 7.14 9.80 20.91
CA VAL A 51 8.28 10.27 20.11
C VAL A 51 9.08 9.04 19.67
N ILE A 52 9.05 8.72 18.40
CA ILE A 52 9.75 7.56 17.83
C ILE A 52 10.79 7.93 16.77
N VAL A 53 10.85 9.20 16.40
CA VAL A 53 11.85 9.79 15.50
C VAL A 53 12.71 10.80 16.27
N ASP A 54 13.96 10.95 15.91
CA ASP A 54 14.98 11.75 16.63
C ASP A 54 14.73 13.26 16.69
N ASP A 55 13.70 13.77 16.00
CA ASP A 55 13.38 15.20 15.98
C ASP A 55 12.55 15.67 17.18
N GLY A 56 12.12 14.75 18.04
CA GLY A 56 11.38 15.05 19.28
C GLY A 56 9.90 15.31 19.12
N GLU A 57 9.35 15.22 17.90
CA GLU A 57 7.92 15.40 17.64
C GLU A 57 7.15 14.11 17.90
N PRO A 58 5.93 14.19 18.49
CA PRO A 58 5.14 12.99 18.79
C PRO A 58 4.43 12.46 17.55
N ASP A 59 4.41 11.15 17.41
CA ASP A 59 3.68 10.41 16.39
C ASP A 59 2.48 9.67 16.98
N THR A 60 1.55 9.31 16.12
CA THR A 60 0.41 8.44 16.43
C THR A 60 0.36 7.30 15.44
N TRP A 61 0.17 6.09 15.94
CA TRP A 61 -0.02 4.91 15.10
C TRP A 61 -0.97 3.93 15.76
N TYR A 62 -1.51 3.01 14.97
CA TYR A 62 -2.43 1.98 15.43
C TYR A 62 -1.84 0.61 15.11
N VAL A 63 -1.99 -0.32 16.05
CA VAL A 63 -1.51 -1.69 15.90
C VAL A 63 -2.67 -2.67 16.07
N TYR A 64 -2.78 -3.62 15.16
CA TYR A 64 -3.72 -4.72 15.26
C TYR A 64 -2.98 -6.04 15.34
N VAL A 65 -3.18 -6.77 16.43
CA VAL A 65 -2.61 -8.10 16.66
C VAL A 65 -3.76 -9.12 16.68
N PRO A 66 -3.85 -10.04 15.71
CA PRO A 66 -4.93 -11.01 15.67
C PRO A 66 -4.85 -11.99 16.85
N GLN A 67 -5.98 -12.49 17.31
CA GLN A 67 -6.04 -13.47 18.42
C GLN A 67 -5.27 -14.77 18.10
N SER A 68 -5.05 -15.07 16.82
CA SER A 68 -4.27 -16.20 16.34
C SER A 68 -2.75 -16.01 16.46
N TYR A 69 -2.26 -14.82 16.82
CA TYR A 69 -0.83 -14.57 17.03
C TYR A 69 -0.21 -15.55 18.03
N ARG A 70 0.99 -16.04 17.72
CA ARG A 70 1.74 -16.94 18.61
C ARG A 70 3.21 -16.49 18.66
N PRO A 71 3.75 -16.15 19.85
CA PRO A 71 5.11 -15.59 20.00
C PRO A 71 6.23 -16.49 19.47
N LYS A 72 5.99 -17.80 19.35
CA LYS A 72 6.97 -18.76 18.84
C LYS A 72 6.95 -18.93 17.32
N LYS A 73 5.95 -18.36 16.63
CA LYS A 73 5.81 -18.42 15.17
C LYS A 73 6.22 -17.09 14.57
N LYS A 74 7.10 -17.10 13.59
CA LYS A 74 7.40 -15.91 12.78
C LYS A 74 6.12 -15.41 12.12
N THR A 75 5.88 -14.10 12.21
CA THR A 75 4.60 -13.47 11.85
C THR A 75 4.84 -12.36 10.83
N PRO A 76 4.16 -12.36 9.69
CA PRO A 76 4.24 -11.26 8.73
C PRO A 76 3.78 -9.94 9.33
N LEU A 77 4.30 -8.83 8.81
CA LEU A 77 3.97 -7.47 9.19
C LEU A 77 3.45 -6.70 7.99
N ILE A 78 2.30 -6.05 8.14
CA ILE A 78 1.70 -5.22 7.09
C ILE A 78 1.56 -3.79 7.58
N PHE A 79 2.08 -2.84 6.81
CA PHE A 79 1.83 -1.42 6.99
C PHE A 79 0.69 -0.97 6.10
N GLY A 80 -0.35 -0.38 6.69
CA GLY A 80 -1.47 0.26 5.99
C GLY A 80 -1.32 1.78 5.98
N MET A 81 -1.04 2.36 4.81
CA MET A 81 -0.78 3.78 4.61
C MET A 81 -2.04 4.50 4.16
N HIS A 82 -2.57 5.41 4.98
CA HIS A 82 -3.85 6.09 4.74
C HIS A 82 -3.81 7.07 3.56
N GLY A 83 -4.96 7.39 2.99
CA GLY A 83 -5.13 8.46 2.00
C GLY A 83 -4.93 9.85 2.60
N GLY A 84 -4.76 10.85 1.76
CA GLY A 84 -4.60 12.24 2.19
C GLY A 84 -5.75 12.69 3.09
N LEU A 85 -5.45 13.44 4.15
CA LEU A 85 -6.37 13.96 5.16
C LEU A 85 -7.07 12.90 6.03
N MET A 86 -6.79 11.63 5.83
CA MET A 86 -7.24 10.52 6.66
C MET A 86 -6.32 10.32 7.88
N THR A 87 -6.56 9.25 8.61
CA THR A 87 -5.74 8.78 9.72
C THR A 87 -5.47 7.28 9.57
N GLY A 88 -4.51 6.75 10.30
CA GLY A 88 -4.28 5.31 10.38
C GLY A 88 -5.52 4.57 10.90
N TRP A 89 -6.21 5.11 11.89
CA TRP A 89 -7.50 4.61 12.32
C TRP A 89 -8.53 4.56 11.18
N GLY A 90 -8.67 5.66 10.44
CA GLY A 90 -9.56 5.73 9.28
C GLY A 90 -9.19 4.69 8.22
N HIS A 91 -7.90 4.46 7.97
CA HIS A 91 -7.44 3.43 7.04
C HIS A 91 -7.77 2.01 7.53
N ALA A 92 -7.62 1.75 8.82
CA ALA A 92 -7.93 0.45 9.41
C ALA A 92 -9.42 0.07 9.24
N VAL A 93 -10.34 1.06 9.39
CA VAL A 93 -11.79 0.81 9.19
C VAL A 93 -12.22 0.93 7.73
N TYR A 94 -11.48 1.66 6.91
CA TYR A 94 -11.74 1.82 5.47
C TYR A 94 -11.30 0.61 4.64
N THR A 95 -10.37 -0.18 5.16
CA THR A 95 -9.84 -1.38 4.52
C THR A 95 -10.19 -2.63 5.35
N SER A 96 -10.10 -3.80 4.76
CA SER A 96 -10.39 -5.06 5.46
C SER A 96 -9.15 -5.76 6.01
N TRP A 97 -8.05 -5.03 6.20
CA TRP A 97 -6.78 -5.62 6.63
C TRP A 97 -6.87 -6.36 7.97
N THR A 98 -7.63 -5.84 8.93
CA THR A 98 -7.80 -6.53 10.23
C THR A 98 -8.57 -7.84 10.11
N MET A 99 -9.55 -7.92 9.20
CA MET A 99 -10.27 -9.17 8.90
C MET A 99 -9.35 -10.20 8.22
N VAL A 100 -8.50 -9.74 7.30
CA VAL A 100 -7.51 -10.62 6.67
C VAL A 100 -6.47 -11.07 7.69
N ALA A 101 -6.06 -10.19 8.61
CA ALA A 101 -5.15 -10.52 9.72
C ALA A 101 -5.73 -11.60 10.63
N ASP A 102 -7.02 -11.55 10.96
CA ASP A 102 -7.70 -12.59 11.76
C ASP A 102 -7.70 -13.95 11.04
N ARG A 103 -7.89 -13.94 9.73
CA ARG A 103 -7.86 -15.14 8.91
C ARG A 103 -6.45 -15.75 8.79
N GLU A 104 -5.44 -14.91 8.60
CA GLU A 104 -4.11 -15.34 8.16
C GLU A 104 -3.04 -15.28 9.27
N GLY A 105 -3.27 -14.50 10.31
CA GLY A 105 -2.39 -14.45 11.49
C GLY A 105 -1.18 -13.52 11.34
N PHE A 106 -1.30 -12.41 10.61
CA PHE A 106 -0.28 -11.36 10.54
C PHE A 106 -0.63 -10.14 11.41
N ILE A 107 0.35 -9.28 11.67
CA ILE A 107 0.18 -8.03 12.42
C ILE A 107 0.02 -6.87 11.44
N CYS A 108 -0.90 -5.94 11.74
CA CYS A 108 -1.06 -4.70 10.99
C CYS A 108 -0.58 -3.49 11.80
N VAL A 109 0.04 -2.55 11.12
CA VAL A 109 0.40 -1.22 11.65
C VAL A 109 -0.17 -0.16 10.72
N PHE A 110 -0.89 0.80 11.30
CA PHE A 110 -1.52 1.91 10.57
C PHE A 110 -1.01 3.23 11.16
N PRO A 111 0.10 3.78 10.67
CA PRO A 111 0.61 5.05 11.16
C PRO A 111 -0.21 6.22 10.65
N ASN A 112 -0.24 7.34 11.39
CA ASN A 112 -0.65 8.63 10.88
C ASN A 112 0.52 9.29 10.16
N ALA A 113 0.27 9.95 9.04
CA ALA A 113 1.23 10.88 8.47
C ALA A 113 1.50 12.02 9.47
N HIS A 114 2.76 12.35 9.67
CA HIS A 114 3.20 13.23 10.76
C HIS A 114 2.60 14.63 10.67
N ARG A 115 2.59 15.27 9.49
CA ARG A 115 2.09 16.64 9.32
C ARG A 115 0.85 16.70 8.44
N ASP A 116 -0.15 17.43 8.90
CA ASP A 116 -1.36 17.75 8.15
C ASP A 116 -2.07 16.54 7.53
N ARG A 117 -1.83 15.34 8.07
CA ARG A 117 -2.35 14.08 7.54
C ARG A 117 -2.01 13.85 6.06
N MET A 118 -0.84 14.34 5.64
CA MET A 118 -0.27 14.20 4.31
C MET A 118 1.15 13.64 4.41
N TRP A 119 1.40 12.54 3.73
CA TRP A 119 2.69 11.85 3.75
C TRP A 119 3.81 12.72 3.19
N GLN A 120 4.87 12.83 3.94
CA GLN A 120 6.14 13.38 3.50
C GLN A 120 6.97 12.25 2.91
N VAL A 121 7.29 12.35 1.62
CA VAL A 121 8.04 11.29 0.93
C VAL A 121 9.40 11.81 0.46
N ASP A 122 10.40 10.93 0.51
CA ASP A 122 11.74 11.25 0.09
C ASP A 122 11.77 11.71 -1.39
N GLY A 123 12.62 12.69 -1.70
CA GLY A 123 12.81 13.17 -3.06
C GLY A 123 11.73 14.12 -3.57
N ILE A 124 10.85 14.63 -2.72
CA ILE A 124 9.87 15.65 -3.11
C ILE A 124 10.19 17.00 -2.48
N ARG A 125 10.17 18.01 -3.37
CA ARG A 125 10.13 19.41 -3.03
C ARG A 125 11.31 19.89 -2.21
N ASP A 126 11.01 20.53 -1.12
CA ASP A 126 11.96 21.19 -0.24
C ASP A 126 13.00 20.25 0.38
N TYR A 127 12.87 18.98 0.07
CA TYR A 127 13.91 17.99 0.30
C TYR A 127 14.73 17.91 -0.99
N GLU A 128 15.82 18.65 -1.03
CA GLU A 128 16.82 18.42 -2.06
C GLU A 128 17.20 16.95 -2.05
N PRO A 129 17.28 16.30 -3.25
CA PRO A 129 17.81 14.96 -3.28
C PRO A 129 19.18 15.03 -2.62
N ALA A 130 19.40 14.22 -1.59
CA ALA A 130 20.74 14.06 -1.09
C ALA A 130 21.64 13.77 -2.29
N GLU A 131 22.66 14.57 -2.48
CA GLU A 131 23.73 14.20 -3.40
C GLU A 131 24.07 12.75 -3.12
N GLU A 132 24.29 11.96 -4.15
CA GLU A 132 24.55 10.52 -4.04
C GLU A 132 25.72 10.25 -3.10
N SER A 133 25.46 10.33 -1.82
CA SER A 133 26.41 9.99 -0.80
C SER A 133 26.34 8.49 -0.60
N SER A 134 27.44 7.84 -0.85
CA SER A 134 27.64 6.41 -0.59
C SER A 134 27.69 6.09 0.92
N ASP A 135 27.58 7.09 1.79
CA ASP A 135 27.59 6.90 3.24
C ASP A 135 26.15 6.66 3.74
N SER A 136 25.94 5.48 4.34
CA SER A 136 24.65 5.09 4.94
C SER A 136 24.13 6.10 5.98
N ARG A 137 25.00 6.86 6.62
CA ARG A 137 24.65 7.92 7.58
C ARG A 137 24.05 9.15 6.91
N ASP A 138 24.53 9.52 5.74
CA ASP A 138 23.98 10.64 4.99
C ASP A 138 22.63 10.27 4.35
N ALA A 139 22.48 9.04 3.90
CA ALA A 139 21.19 8.53 3.41
C ALA A 139 20.10 8.61 4.51
N GLN A 140 20.44 8.28 5.76
CA GLN A 140 19.51 8.42 6.90
C GLN A 140 19.16 9.87 7.23
N ARG A 141 20.12 10.80 7.09
CA ARG A 141 19.87 12.24 7.35
C ARG A 141 18.93 12.89 6.36
N CYS A 142 18.79 12.30 5.17
CA CYS A 142 17.96 12.83 4.09
C CYS A 142 16.58 12.18 4.03
N MET A 143 16.28 11.22 4.93
CA MET A 143 14.94 10.64 5.03
C MET A 143 13.98 11.65 5.64
N THR A 144 12.77 11.68 5.08
CA THR A 144 11.67 12.43 5.69
C THR A 144 11.29 11.86 7.04
N HIS A 145 10.58 12.65 7.84
CA HIS A 145 10.05 12.18 9.12
C HIS A 145 9.22 10.89 8.95
N ASP A 146 8.28 10.87 8.02
CA ASP A 146 7.41 9.71 7.80
C ASP A 146 8.20 8.46 7.38
N THR A 147 9.25 8.61 6.58
CA THR A 147 10.12 7.47 6.24
C THR A 147 10.87 6.96 7.48
N LYS A 148 11.42 7.85 8.31
CA LYS A 148 12.07 7.45 9.57
C LYS A 148 11.10 6.78 10.54
N MET A 149 9.86 7.30 10.63
CA MET A 149 8.80 6.72 11.44
C MET A 149 8.49 5.28 11.03
N VAL A 150 8.41 4.98 9.72
CA VAL A 150 8.20 3.60 9.26
C VAL A 150 9.32 2.68 9.73
N PHE A 151 10.60 3.10 9.60
CA PHE A 151 11.72 2.30 10.09
C PHE A 151 11.68 2.10 11.60
N ALA A 152 11.39 3.16 12.37
CA ALA A 152 11.28 3.07 13.83
C ALA A 152 10.15 2.11 14.26
N LEU A 153 9.01 2.15 13.56
CA LEU A 153 7.90 1.23 13.81
C LEU A 153 8.25 -0.22 13.46
N ILE A 154 8.98 -0.48 12.37
CA ILE A 154 9.47 -1.83 12.06
C ILE A 154 10.31 -2.36 13.22
N GLU A 155 11.30 -1.58 13.69
CA GLU A 155 12.15 -2.00 14.80
C GLU A 155 11.33 -2.18 16.11
N GLN A 156 10.38 -1.29 16.39
CA GLN A 156 9.50 -1.44 17.55
C GLN A 156 8.67 -2.73 17.47
N MET A 157 8.13 -3.08 16.30
CA MET A 157 7.37 -4.32 16.10
C MET A 157 8.26 -5.55 16.28
N LYS A 158 9.50 -5.54 15.78
CA LYS A 158 10.47 -6.63 15.96
C LYS A 158 10.85 -6.85 17.44
N VAL A 159 10.88 -5.79 18.23
CA VAL A 159 11.14 -5.88 19.69
C VAL A 159 9.91 -6.47 20.42
N ARG A 160 8.70 -6.09 20.02
CA ARG A 160 7.46 -6.50 20.69
C ARG A 160 6.97 -7.90 20.28
N PHE A 161 7.22 -8.29 19.03
CA PHE A 161 6.66 -9.47 18.41
C PHE A 161 7.70 -10.27 17.63
N ASN A 162 7.44 -11.53 17.41
CA ASN A 162 8.28 -12.38 16.56
C ASN A 162 7.98 -12.13 15.08
N ILE A 163 8.45 -11.01 14.56
CA ILE A 163 8.22 -10.61 13.16
C ILE A 163 9.06 -11.45 12.20
N ASP A 164 8.48 -11.82 11.09
CA ASP A 164 9.16 -12.40 9.94
C ASP A 164 9.72 -11.27 9.06
N GLU A 165 11.01 -10.99 9.20
CA GLU A 165 11.68 -9.90 8.49
C GLU A 165 11.69 -10.08 6.96
N GLU A 166 11.49 -11.32 6.48
CA GLU A 166 11.36 -11.61 5.06
C GLU A 166 9.92 -11.40 4.55
N ARG A 167 8.98 -11.10 5.44
CA ARG A 167 7.54 -10.92 5.13
C ARG A 167 7.01 -9.62 5.70
N ILE A 168 7.69 -8.52 5.40
CA ILE A 168 7.22 -7.16 5.67
C ILE A 168 6.62 -6.61 4.38
N PHE A 169 5.37 -6.16 4.46
CA PHE A 169 4.61 -5.64 3.33
C PHE A 169 4.12 -4.23 3.62
N MET A 170 3.94 -3.45 2.57
CA MET A 170 3.35 -2.11 2.67
C MET A 170 2.21 -1.97 1.66
N GLN A 171 1.11 -1.41 2.11
CA GLN A 171 -0.05 -1.14 1.26
C GLN A 171 -0.57 0.27 1.52
N GLY A 172 -0.99 0.95 0.48
CA GLY A 172 -1.53 2.29 0.63
C GLY A 172 -2.65 2.63 -0.35
N MET A 173 -3.41 3.67 -0.01
CA MET A 173 -4.46 4.21 -0.85
C MET A 173 -4.22 5.70 -1.09
N SER A 174 -4.36 6.17 -2.34
CA SER A 174 -4.21 7.59 -2.70
C SER A 174 -2.83 8.15 -2.28
N ALA A 175 -2.78 9.13 -1.39
CA ALA A 175 -1.52 9.64 -0.84
C ALA A 175 -0.70 8.53 -0.15
N GLY A 176 -1.35 7.57 0.48
CA GLY A 176 -0.70 6.39 1.06
C GLY A 176 -0.10 5.46 0.01
N ASN A 177 -0.74 5.29 -1.16
CA ASN A 177 -0.14 4.56 -2.27
C ASN A 177 1.07 5.31 -2.84
N PHE A 178 1.01 6.63 -2.89
CA PHE A 178 2.15 7.44 -3.27
C PHE A 178 3.33 7.25 -2.29
N MET A 179 3.07 7.26 -0.97
CA MET A 179 4.07 6.93 0.06
C MET A 179 4.62 5.52 -0.12
N THR A 180 3.74 4.52 -0.26
CA THR A 180 4.12 3.10 -0.49
C THR A 180 5.02 2.94 -1.71
N GLY A 181 4.64 3.53 -2.83
CA GLY A 181 5.42 3.45 -4.07
C GLY A 181 6.78 4.18 -3.95
N GLN A 182 6.85 5.31 -3.25
CA GLN A 182 8.11 6.02 -3.04
C GLN A 182 9.00 5.24 -2.06
N PHE A 183 8.45 4.72 -0.98
CA PHE A 183 9.19 3.88 -0.05
C PHE A 183 9.75 2.63 -0.75
N ALA A 184 8.95 1.95 -1.57
CA ALA A 184 9.39 0.79 -2.34
C ALA A 184 10.55 1.11 -3.30
N ARG A 185 10.59 2.30 -3.90
CA ARG A 185 11.69 2.73 -4.79
C ARG A 185 12.96 3.09 -4.05
N GLN A 186 12.86 3.60 -2.84
CA GLN A 186 14.01 4.09 -2.07
C GLN A 186 14.53 3.03 -1.09
N HIS A 187 13.64 2.22 -0.51
CA HIS A 187 13.91 1.33 0.61
C HIS A 187 13.29 -0.07 0.43
N GLY A 188 12.88 -0.43 -0.77
CA GLY A 188 12.13 -1.67 -1.05
C GLY A 188 12.88 -2.97 -0.76
N GLN A 189 14.21 -2.92 -0.54
CA GLN A 189 14.99 -4.10 -0.14
C GLN A 189 14.56 -4.72 1.20
N ILE A 190 13.79 -3.98 2.02
CA ILE A 190 13.22 -4.51 3.27
C ILE A 190 11.78 -4.99 3.11
N LEU A 191 11.19 -4.81 1.93
CA LEU A 191 9.81 -5.21 1.65
C LEU A 191 9.76 -6.51 0.86
N ALA A 192 8.93 -7.43 1.28
CA ALA A 192 8.54 -8.59 0.48
C ALA A 192 7.59 -8.19 -0.66
N GLY A 193 6.81 -7.14 -0.47
CA GLY A 193 5.94 -6.59 -1.51
C GLY A 193 5.29 -5.27 -1.14
N ALA A 194 4.88 -4.54 -2.17
CA ALA A 194 4.20 -3.26 -2.06
C ALA A 194 2.92 -3.26 -2.90
N ALA A 195 1.79 -2.86 -2.32
CA ALA A 195 0.51 -2.81 -3.01
C ALA A 195 -0.18 -1.45 -2.82
N GLY A 196 -1.01 -1.06 -3.79
CA GLY A 196 -1.74 0.18 -3.63
C GLY A 196 -2.85 0.42 -4.62
N SER A 197 -3.76 1.33 -4.25
CA SER A 197 -4.91 1.74 -5.04
C SER A 197 -4.94 3.26 -5.21
N GLY A 198 -5.09 3.73 -6.46
CA GLY A 198 -5.05 5.15 -6.79
C GLY A 198 -3.67 5.79 -6.49
N GLY A 199 -3.56 7.11 -6.61
CA GLY A 199 -2.39 7.88 -6.19
C GLY A 199 -1.01 7.41 -6.73
N PRO A 200 -0.84 7.25 -8.03
CA PRO A 200 0.43 6.82 -8.61
C PRO A 200 1.53 7.86 -8.40
N CYS A 201 2.78 7.42 -8.40
CA CYS A 201 3.92 8.31 -8.27
C CYS A 201 4.11 9.21 -9.50
N ARG A 202 4.49 10.46 -9.24
CA ARG A 202 4.72 11.47 -10.28
C ARG A 202 5.92 11.13 -11.14
N LEU A 203 5.86 11.48 -12.45
CA LEU A 203 6.87 11.12 -13.45
C LEU A 203 8.30 11.50 -13.07
N LYS A 204 8.49 12.70 -12.54
CA LYS A 204 9.79 13.21 -12.11
C LYS A 204 10.47 12.43 -10.98
N LEU A 205 9.70 11.54 -10.31
CA LEU A 205 10.22 10.65 -9.28
C LEU A 205 10.49 9.24 -9.82
N LEU A 206 10.13 8.99 -11.07
CA LEU A 206 10.29 7.69 -11.71
C LEU A 206 11.49 7.66 -12.65
N PHE A 207 11.73 8.76 -13.35
CA PHE A 207 12.73 8.81 -14.43
C PHE A 207 13.53 10.10 -14.36
N HIS A 208 14.81 10.00 -14.65
CA HIS A 208 15.66 11.13 -14.98
C HIS A 208 15.25 11.72 -16.36
N ASP A 209 15.74 12.91 -16.68
CA ASP A 209 15.43 13.59 -17.94
C ASP A 209 15.88 12.79 -19.16
N ASP A 210 16.89 11.94 -19.04
CA ASP A 210 17.37 11.02 -20.08
C ASP A 210 16.53 9.73 -20.20
N GLY A 211 15.47 9.57 -19.40
CA GLY A 211 14.58 8.40 -19.39
C GLY A 211 15.13 7.19 -18.61
N THR A 212 16.25 7.30 -17.92
CA THR A 212 16.73 6.27 -17.00
C THR A 212 15.87 6.24 -15.72
N VAL A 213 15.74 5.07 -15.10
CA VAL A 213 14.90 4.92 -13.90
C VAL A 213 15.59 5.44 -12.65
N ILE A 214 14.83 6.14 -11.81
CA ILE A 214 15.26 6.57 -10.48
C ILE A 214 14.88 5.46 -9.49
N ASN A 215 15.83 4.60 -9.14
CA ASN A 215 15.59 3.50 -8.21
C ASN A 215 16.84 3.21 -7.37
N ARG A 216 16.68 3.18 -6.04
CA ARG A 216 17.77 2.88 -5.10
C ARG A 216 17.68 1.49 -4.49
N ALA A 217 16.46 0.96 -4.38
CA ALA A 217 16.20 -0.28 -3.65
C ALA A 217 16.36 -1.55 -4.49
N GLY A 218 16.35 -1.44 -5.82
CA GLY A 218 16.26 -2.60 -6.70
C GLY A 218 14.82 -3.08 -6.92
N PRO A 219 14.64 -4.34 -7.34
CA PRO A 219 13.33 -4.90 -7.64
C PRO A 219 12.54 -5.17 -6.36
N VAL A 220 11.23 -4.94 -6.46
CA VAL A 220 10.24 -5.25 -5.42
C VAL A 220 9.01 -5.84 -6.09
N ALA A 221 8.40 -6.84 -5.49
CA ALA A 221 7.09 -7.30 -5.93
C ALA A 221 6.07 -6.17 -5.76
N VAL A 222 5.31 -5.84 -6.82
CA VAL A 222 4.39 -4.69 -6.80
C VAL A 222 3.02 -5.08 -7.33
N TRP A 223 1.98 -4.65 -6.61
CA TRP A 223 0.60 -4.66 -7.08
C TRP A 223 0.05 -3.23 -7.13
N GLN A 224 -0.47 -2.85 -8.28
CA GLN A 224 -1.05 -1.53 -8.50
C GLN A 224 -2.48 -1.66 -8.99
N SER A 225 -3.44 -1.17 -8.21
CA SER A 225 -4.84 -1.02 -8.63
C SER A 225 -5.10 0.39 -9.15
N ARG A 226 -5.82 0.50 -10.26
CA ARG A 226 -6.27 1.75 -10.84
C ARG A 226 -7.79 1.82 -10.84
N PRO A 227 -8.42 2.69 -10.05
CA PRO A 227 -9.85 3.01 -10.18
C PRO A 227 -10.13 3.69 -11.53
N GLU A 228 -11.08 3.19 -12.30
CA GLU A 228 -11.31 3.67 -13.68
C GLU A 228 -11.86 5.10 -13.72
N LYS A 229 -12.83 5.42 -12.88
CA LYS A 229 -13.49 6.73 -12.89
C LYS A 229 -12.67 7.83 -12.26
N ASN A 230 -11.84 7.48 -11.33
CA ASN A 230 -11.04 8.39 -10.53
C ASN A 230 -11.54 9.84 -10.54
N GLY A 231 -12.50 10.16 -9.69
CA GLY A 231 -13.26 11.42 -9.69
C GLY A 231 -12.46 12.70 -9.41
N LEU A 232 -11.14 12.64 -9.40
CA LEU A 232 -10.29 13.82 -9.34
C LEU A 232 -10.30 14.50 -10.73
N PRO A 233 -10.78 15.75 -10.84
CA PRO A 233 -10.79 16.44 -12.12
C PRO A 233 -9.36 16.54 -12.68
N PRO A 234 -9.16 16.32 -13.99
CA PRO A 234 -7.86 16.46 -14.60
C PRO A 234 -7.37 17.90 -14.42
N LYS A 235 -6.20 18.05 -13.81
CA LYS A 235 -5.47 19.31 -13.76
C LYS A 235 -4.52 19.38 -14.95
N ALA A 236 -4.17 20.57 -15.42
CA ALA A 236 -3.34 20.77 -16.61
C ALA A 236 -1.98 20.05 -16.54
N ASP A 237 -1.47 19.83 -15.33
CA ASP A 237 -0.19 19.18 -15.03
C ASP A 237 -0.34 17.75 -14.44
N TYR A 238 -1.55 17.23 -14.31
CA TYR A 238 -1.82 15.94 -13.70
C TYR A 238 -2.81 15.10 -14.51
N ASN A 239 -2.28 14.15 -15.27
CA ASN A 239 -3.06 13.14 -15.97
C ASN A 239 -2.79 11.77 -15.35
N GLU A 240 -3.69 11.35 -14.45
CA GLU A 240 -3.51 10.12 -13.68
C GLU A 240 -3.44 8.86 -14.56
N SER A 241 -4.20 8.80 -15.65
CA SER A 241 -4.15 7.67 -16.58
C SER A 241 -2.76 7.53 -17.21
N LEU A 242 -2.17 8.65 -17.63
CA LEU A 242 -0.82 8.67 -18.18
C LEU A 242 0.22 8.32 -17.10
N ILE A 243 0.08 8.89 -15.92
CA ILE A 243 0.99 8.64 -14.78
C ILE A 243 0.95 7.17 -14.36
N ASN A 244 -0.23 6.55 -14.29
CA ASN A 244 -0.38 5.11 -14.04
C ASN A 244 0.36 4.26 -15.07
N LYS A 245 0.25 4.63 -16.35
CA LYS A 245 0.97 3.96 -17.44
C LYS A 245 2.49 4.00 -17.26
N TYR A 246 3.02 5.17 -16.87
CA TYR A 246 4.45 5.31 -16.59
C TYR A 246 4.89 4.58 -15.32
N ASN A 247 4.06 4.53 -14.28
CA ASN A 247 4.35 3.71 -13.09
C ASN A 247 4.46 2.23 -13.46
N ARG A 248 3.55 1.72 -14.31
CA ARG A 248 3.63 0.35 -14.82
C ARG A 248 4.93 0.11 -15.60
N PHE A 249 5.28 0.99 -16.55
CA PHE A 249 6.54 0.89 -17.31
C PHE A 249 7.77 0.94 -16.41
N TYR A 250 7.76 1.80 -15.40
CA TYR A 250 8.82 1.90 -14.42
C TYR A 250 9.09 0.55 -13.75
N TRP A 251 8.05 -0.03 -13.14
CA TRP A 251 8.19 -1.32 -12.45
C TRP A 251 8.48 -2.48 -13.41
N MET A 252 7.95 -2.46 -14.63
CA MET A 252 8.33 -3.42 -15.66
C MET A 252 9.83 -3.37 -15.95
N LYS A 253 10.42 -2.17 -16.02
CA LYS A 253 11.87 -2.01 -16.22
C LYS A 253 12.67 -2.49 -15.02
N VAL A 254 12.33 -2.03 -13.81
CA VAL A 254 13.04 -2.38 -12.56
C VAL A 254 12.99 -3.87 -12.27
N ASN A 255 11.84 -4.49 -12.48
CA ASN A 255 11.60 -5.91 -12.19
C ASN A 255 11.98 -6.83 -13.36
N GLU A 256 12.43 -6.29 -14.49
CA GLU A 256 12.73 -7.02 -15.72
C GLU A 256 11.55 -7.91 -16.17
N CYS A 257 10.36 -7.31 -16.26
CA CYS A 257 9.15 -8.04 -16.59
C CYS A 257 9.08 -8.41 -18.08
N ASP A 258 8.50 -9.56 -18.35
CA ASP A 258 8.05 -9.90 -19.69
C ASP A 258 7.02 -8.85 -20.16
N PRO A 259 7.07 -8.42 -21.42
CA PRO A 259 6.20 -7.35 -21.89
C PRO A 259 4.73 -7.77 -22.03
N ILE A 260 4.47 -9.07 -22.11
CA ILE A 260 3.14 -9.64 -22.29
C ILE A 260 2.69 -10.26 -20.97
N PRO A 261 1.67 -9.71 -20.30
CA PRO A 261 1.16 -10.27 -19.05
C PRO A 261 0.21 -11.45 -19.30
N GLU A 262 0.07 -12.28 -18.30
CA GLU A 262 -1.12 -13.12 -18.17
C GLU A 262 -2.30 -12.23 -17.78
N ILE A 263 -3.41 -12.29 -18.52
CA ILE A 263 -4.60 -11.51 -18.24
C ILE A 263 -5.64 -12.44 -17.60
N ARG A 264 -6.18 -12.01 -16.47
CA ARG A 264 -7.37 -12.60 -15.86
C ARG A 264 -8.46 -11.55 -15.74
N ILE A 265 -9.70 -11.96 -15.98
CA ILE A 265 -10.86 -11.10 -15.83
C ILE A 265 -11.64 -11.61 -14.63
N LEU A 266 -11.84 -10.74 -13.64
CA LEU A 266 -12.65 -11.01 -12.47
C LEU A 266 -13.85 -10.07 -12.45
N GLY A 267 -15.04 -10.61 -12.72
CA GLY A 267 -16.19 -9.75 -13.02
C GLY A 267 -15.94 -8.94 -14.28
N GLU A 268 -15.89 -7.62 -14.15
CA GLU A 268 -15.55 -6.69 -15.26
C GLU A 268 -14.11 -6.17 -15.17
N ASP A 269 -13.36 -6.52 -14.12
CA ASP A 269 -12.03 -6.00 -13.87
C ASP A 269 -10.96 -6.79 -14.60
N ASN A 270 -9.98 -6.07 -15.15
CA ASN A 270 -8.84 -6.67 -15.81
C ASN A 270 -7.64 -6.71 -14.87
N MET A 271 -7.11 -7.91 -14.66
CA MET A 271 -5.90 -8.14 -13.89
C MET A 271 -4.78 -8.58 -14.83
N ALA A 272 -3.70 -7.83 -14.87
CA ALA A 272 -2.52 -8.11 -15.68
C ALA A 272 -1.36 -8.55 -14.77
N PHE A 273 -0.98 -9.83 -14.87
CA PHE A 273 0.12 -10.42 -14.11
C PHE A 273 1.37 -10.46 -14.99
N TYR A 274 2.33 -9.61 -14.72
CA TYR A 274 3.61 -9.56 -15.40
C TYR A 274 4.63 -10.43 -14.66
N ARG A 275 5.16 -11.43 -15.33
CA ARG A 275 6.24 -12.23 -14.82
C ARG A 275 7.55 -11.43 -14.92
N GLY A 276 8.10 -11.02 -13.79
CA GLY A 276 9.40 -10.40 -13.72
C GLY A 276 10.50 -11.43 -13.47
N LYS A 277 11.66 -11.27 -14.10
CA LYS A 277 12.85 -12.10 -13.81
C LYS A 277 13.36 -11.89 -12.39
N ARG A 278 13.13 -10.69 -11.84
CA ARG A 278 13.62 -10.26 -10.53
C ARG A 278 12.51 -10.17 -9.49
N ALA A 279 11.34 -9.67 -9.87
CA ALA A 279 10.16 -9.60 -9.01
C ALA A 279 8.88 -9.46 -9.87
N PRO A 280 7.72 -9.98 -9.42
CA PRO A 280 6.47 -9.85 -10.17
C PRO A 280 5.90 -8.44 -10.12
N LEU A 281 5.10 -8.10 -11.13
CA LEU A 281 4.25 -6.91 -11.16
C LEU A 281 2.82 -7.32 -11.48
N THR A 282 1.87 -6.91 -10.66
CA THR A 282 0.44 -7.03 -10.97
C THR A 282 -0.16 -5.65 -11.15
N TYR A 283 -0.96 -5.49 -12.20
CA TYR A 283 -1.66 -4.26 -12.49
C TYR A 283 -3.15 -4.55 -12.70
N VAL A 284 -4.00 -3.84 -11.98
CA VAL A 284 -5.45 -4.07 -12.01
C VAL A 284 -6.19 -2.80 -12.41
N ASP A 285 -7.02 -2.88 -13.46
CA ASP A 285 -8.00 -1.86 -13.81
C ASP A 285 -9.35 -2.23 -13.20
N ILE A 286 -9.77 -1.47 -12.18
CA ILE A 286 -11.06 -1.67 -11.52
C ILE A 286 -12.11 -0.81 -12.21
N LYS A 287 -13.07 -1.47 -12.85
CA LYS A 287 -14.12 -0.81 -13.64
C LYS A 287 -15.12 -0.06 -12.77
N ASN A 288 -15.64 1.04 -13.33
CA ASN A 288 -16.69 1.86 -12.69
C ASN A 288 -16.39 2.35 -11.27
N ARG A 289 -15.12 2.28 -10.84
CA ARG A 289 -14.74 2.68 -9.50
C ARG A 289 -14.25 4.11 -9.44
N ASP A 290 -14.70 4.82 -8.41
CA ASP A 290 -14.17 6.11 -8.04
C ASP A 290 -12.84 5.99 -7.28
N HIS A 291 -12.19 7.13 -7.03
CA HIS A 291 -10.95 7.20 -6.29
C HIS A 291 -11.10 6.58 -4.89
N GLY A 292 -10.33 5.56 -4.61
CA GLY A 292 -10.37 4.86 -3.32
C GLY A 292 -9.93 3.41 -3.41
N GLN A 293 -10.19 2.67 -2.34
CA GLN A 293 -9.93 1.25 -2.22
C GLN A 293 -11.24 0.51 -1.89
N ALA A 294 -11.46 -0.65 -2.50
CA ALA A 294 -12.59 -1.50 -2.13
C ALA A 294 -12.29 -2.30 -0.85
N LEU A 295 -13.35 -2.64 -0.12
CA LEU A 295 -13.23 -3.48 1.08
C LEU A 295 -12.62 -4.86 0.79
N ASP A 296 -12.83 -5.40 -0.39
CA ASP A 296 -12.29 -6.71 -0.80
C ASP A 296 -10.84 -6.65 -1.29
N GLU A 297 -10.28 -5.49 -1.59
CA GLU A 297 -8.91 -5.37 -2.12
C GLU A 297 -7.84 -5.93 -1.17
N ALA A 298 -8.00 -5.79 0.15
CA ALA A 298 -7.06 -6.38 1.10
C ALA A 298 -7.00 -7.90 1.00
N PHE A 299 -8.16 -8.54 0.79
CA PHE A 299 -8.23 -10.00 0.53
C PHE A 299 -7.54 -10.39 -0.78
N LEU A 300 -7.72 -9.59 -1.84
CA LEU A 300 -7.07 -9.83 -3.12
C LEU A 300 -5.56 -9.66 -3.05
N TYR A 301 -5.08 -8.59 -2.41
CA TYR A 301 -3.64 -8.38 -2.18
C TYR A 301 -3.03 -9.56 -1.44
N TRP A 302 -3.72 -10.10 -0.44
CA TRP A 302 -3.22 -11.26 0.28
C TRP A 302 -3.28 -12.52 -0.57
N ASP A 303 -4.46 -12.86 -1.08
CA ASP A 303 -4.72 -14.15 -1.73
C ASP A 303 -3.93 -14.34 -3.04
N TYR A 304 -3.67 -13.25 -3.77
CA TYR A 304 -2.97 -13.32 -5.05
C TYR A 304 -1.51 -12.91 -5.00
N PHE A 305 -1.08 -12.24 -3.93
CA PHE A 305 0.18 -11.54 -3.99
C PHE A 305 1.03 -11.72 -2.72
N PHE A 306 0.50 -11.42 -1.54
CA PHE A 306 1.29 -11.45 -0.31
C PHE A 306 1.41 -12.84 0.32
N SER A 307 0.55 -13.78 -0.02
CA SER A 307 0.58 -15.16 0.51
C SER A 307 1.56 -16.08 -0.23
N GLY A 308 2.07 -15.65 -1.39
CA GLY A 308 2.94 -16.43 -2.28
C GLY A 308 4.37 -16.63 -1.81
#